data_f0da30139e482c2aa5e4c6e7db4654c6
#
_entry.id   f0da30139e482c2aa5e4c6e7db4654c6
#
_cell.length_a   1.000
_cell.length_b   1.000
_cell.length_c   1.000
_cell.angle_alpha   90.00
_cell.angle_beta   90.00
_cell.angle_gamma   90.00
#
_symmetry.space_group_name_H-M   'P 1'
#
loop_
_entity.id
_entity.type
_entity.pdbx_description
1 polymer ?
#
loop_
_entity_poly.entity_id
_entity_poly.type
_entity_poly.pdbx_seq_one_letter_code
_entity_poly.pdbx_strand_id
1 'polypeptide(L)'
;MDLKKRFILIALFILLIIFGISKIHIKTEEKNIKTKSGVAKVILYRKIFSSYSNRIEIESNGEVYLKDFKGKNPLNIWKFEAGDVEGDKEEELALGVYKKSPHHQVMAKRVFLYNIVDGKLKPKFRASRLALPMDDFILYDIDKDGRDEVVSIEIKDNTYFIAAYHYKDFHLTRDYVSEPLEKKPKFSDDGKIIYKDISFDLKINGEEIILK
;
A
#
# COMPACT_ATOMS: atom_id res chain seq x y z
N MET A 1 22.03 12.99 -47.86
CA MET A 1 22.01 13.28 -46.40
C MET A 1 23.14 12.49 -45.79
N ASP A 2 24.05 13.18 -45.12
CA ASP A 2 25.24 12.59 -44.49
C ASP A 2 24.83 11.49 -43.48
N LEU A 3 25.60 10.42 -43.41
CA LEU A 3 25.35 9.27 -42.52
C LEU A 3 25.17 9.71 -41.08
N LYS A 4 25.98 10.66 -40.60
CA LYS A 4 25.87 11.26 -39.25
C LYS A 4 24.51 11.92 -39.04
N LYS A 5 23.97 12.66 -40.03
CA LYS A 5 22.65 13.29 -39.93
C LYS A 5 21.52 12.24 -39.85
N ARG A 6 21.65 11.11 -40.55
CA ARG A 6 20.68 10.00 -40.45
C ARG A 6 20.68 9.38 -39.05
N PHE A 7 21.84 9.11 -38.49
CA PHE A 7 21.94 8.58 -37.13
C PHE A 7 21.34 9.53 -36.09
N ILE A 8 21.61 10.85 -36.21
CA ILE A 8 21.03 11.85 -35.30
C ILE A 8 19.49 11.86 -35.39
N LEU A 9 18.93 11.83 -36.59
CA LEU A 9 17.46 11.80 -36.79
C LEU A 9 16.81 10.54 -36.23
N ILE A 10 17.45 9.38 -36.42
CA ILE A 10 16.96 8.12 -35.82
C ILE A 10 17.01 8.17 -34.29
N ALA A 11 18.09 8.67 -33.72
CA ALA A 11 18.23 8.81 -32.26
C ALA A 11 17.16 9.76 -31.67
N LEU A 12 16.92 10.90 -32.33
CA LEU A 12 15.85 11.83 -31.93
C LEU A 12 14.46 11.21 -32.04
N PHE A 13 14.19 10.44 -33.08
CA PHE A 13 12.93 9.74 -33.26
C PHE A 13 12.71 8.69 -32.16
N ILE A 14 13.74 7.90 -31.83
CA ILE A 14 13.71 6.93 -30.74
C ILE A 14 13.46 7.64 -29.39
N LEU A 15 14.12 8.77 -29.13
CA LEU A 15 13.91 9.57 -27.91
C LEU A 15 12.46 10.08 -27.81
N LEU A 16 11.86 10.53 -28.90
CA LEU A 16 10.45 10.95 -28.93
C LEU A 16 9.50 9.80 -28.64
N ILE A 17 9.76 8.60 -29.18
CA ILE A 17 8.98 7.39 -28.87
C ILE A 17 9.10 7.05 -27.38
N ILE A 18 10.31 6.98 -26.83
CA ILE A 18 10.55 6.68 -25.41
C ILE A 18 9.85 7.73 -24.54
N PHE A 19 9.93 9.01 -24.89
CA PHE A 19 9.25 10.08 -24.18
C PHE A 19 7.72 9.95 -24.21
N GLY A 20 7.16 9.57 -25.38
CA GLY A 20 5.72 9.27 -25.51
C GLY A 20 5.30 8.11 -24.63
N ILE A 21 6.03 6.99 -24.70
CA ILE A 21 5.76 5.78 -23.92
C ILE A 21 5.88 6.06 -22.39
N SER A 22 6.83 6.90 -21.98
CA SER A 22 7.02 7.23 -20.55
C SER A 22 5.83 7.96 -19.90
N LYS A 23 4.89 8.48 -20.69
CA LYS A 23 3.66 9.12 -20.19
C LYS A 23 2.51 8.15 -20.05
N ILE A 24 2.61 6.95 -20.61
CA ILE A 24 1.56 5.93 -20.56
C ILE A 24 1.45 5.42 -19.11
N HIS A 25 0.20 5.36 -18.62
CA HIS A 25 -0.13 4.77 -17.35
C HIS A 25 -0.74 3.39 -17.58
N ILE A 26 -0.27 2.41 -16.82
CA ILE A 26 -0.80 1.05 -16.83
C ILE A 26 -1.48 0.78 -15.48
N LYS A 27 -2.63 0.13 -15.54
CA LYS A 27 -3.33 -0.37 -14.35
C LYS A 27 -2.46 -1.42 -13.67
N THR A 28 -2.31 -1.30 -12.36
CA THR A 28 -1.51 -2.24 -11.56
C THR A 28 -2.36 -3.05 -10.58
N GLU A 29 -3.40 -2.45 -10.06
CA GLU A 29 -4.23 -3.07 -9.03
C GLU A 29 -5.62 -2.43 -9.02
N GLU A 30 -6.66 -3.18 -8.67
CA GLU A 30 -8.00 -2.64 -8.41
C GLU A 30 -8.69 -3.42 -7.29
N LYS A 31 -9.52 -2.72 -6.51
CA LYS A 31 -10.38 -3.29 -5.47
C LYS A 31 -11.69 -2.51 -5.41
N ASN A 32 -12.76 -3.21 -5.03
CA ASN A 32 -14.02 -2.60 -4.64
C ASN A 32 -13.99 -2.33 -3.14
N ILE A 33 -14.40 -1.14 -2.73
CA ILE A 33 -14.34 -0.63 -1.36
C ILE A 33 -15.73 -0.23 -0.93
N LYS A 34 -16.20 -0.72 0.21
CA LYS A 34 -17.48 -0.33 0.80
C LYS A 34 -17.35 1.03 1.45
N THR A 35 -18.19 1.97 1.04
CA THR A 35 -18.21 3.32 1.58
C THR A 35 -19.62 3.67 2.05
N LYS A 36 -19.77 4.74 2.80
CA LYS A 36 -21.08 5.25 3.23
C LYS A 36 -22.07 5.50 2.08
N SER A 37 -21.58 5.89 0.92
CA SER A 37 -22.39 6.17 -0.28
C SER A 37 -22.57 4.98 -1.21
N GLY A 38 -22.11 3.78 -0.82
CA GLY A 38 -22.17 2.56 -1.62
C GLY A 38 -20.78 1.99 -1.92
N VAL A 39 -20.67 1.20 -2.97
CA VAL A 39 -19.39 0.61 -3.37
C VAL A 39 -18.65 1.56 -4.30
N ALA A 40 -17.41 1.88 -3.96
CA ALA A 40 -16.46 2.59 -4.81
C ALA A 40 -15.44 1.60 -5.38
N LYS A 41 -15.16 1.68 -6.69
CA LYS A 41 -14.09 0.94 -7.31
C LYS A 41 -12.82 1.81 -7.32
N VAL A 42 -11.76 1.32 -6.74
CA VAL A 42 -10.47 2.02 -6.67
C VAL A 42 -9.47 1.32 -7.58
N ILE A 43 -8.82 2.10 -8.44
CA ILE A 43 -7.85 1.61 -9.42
C ILE A 43 -6.53 2.37 -9.23
N LEU A 44 -5.45 1.62 -9.17
CA LEU A 44 -4.10 2.15 -9.06
C LEU A 44 -3.38 2.08 -10.38
N TYR A 45 -2.74 3.19 -10.77
CA TYR A 45 -1.97 3.28 -12.01
C TYR A 45 -0.52 3.67 -11.75
N ARG A 46 0.39 3.11 -12.53
CA ARG A 46 1.78 3.54 -12.59
C ARG A 46 2.20 3.86 -14.02
N LYS A 47 3.21 4.69 -14.16
CA LYS A 47 3.87 4.89 -15.46
C LYS A 47 4.64 3.63 -15.86
N ILE A 48 4.73 3.36 -17.16
CA ILE A 48 5.32 2.12 -17.69
C ILE A 48 6.75 1.85 -17.21
N PHE A 49 7.55 2.90 -16.99
CA PHE A 49 8.93 2.78 -16.49
C PHE A 49 9.08 3.10 -14.99
N SER A 50 7.99 3.17 -14.24
CA SER A 50 8.04 3.44 -12.79
C SER A 50 7.92 2.14 -12.01
N SER A 51 8.65 2.00 -10.92
CA SER A 51 8.45 0.93 -9.94
C SER A 51 7.28 1.21 -8.99
N TYR A 52 6.77 2.46 -8.97
CA TYR A 52 5.74 2.91 -8.05
C TYR A 52 4.56 3.53 -8.79
N SER A 53 3.37 3.33 -8.25
CA SER A 53 2.16 4.01 -8.67
C SER A 53 2.08 5.39 -8.02
N ASN A 54 1.58 6.37 -8.76
CA ASN A 54 1.35 7.74 -8.27
C ASN A 54 0.03 8.31 -8.78
N ARG A 55 -0.88 7.45 -9.24
CA ARG A 55 -2.21 7.83 -9.68
C ARG A 55 -3.24 6.85 -9.15
N ILE A 56 -4.31 7.39 -8.57
CA ILE A 56 -5.49 6.66 -8.13
C ILE A 56 -6.69 7.19 -8.89
N GLU A 57 -7.52 6.29 -9.36
CA GLU A 57 -8.84 6.54 -9.89
C GLU A 57 -9.88 5.92 -8.97
N ILE A 58 -10.95 6.63 -8.71
CA ILE A 58 -12.08 6.17 -7.91
C ILE A 58 -13.34 6.35 -8.74
N GLU A 59 -14.00 5.24 -9.04
CA GLU A 59 -15.30 5.20 -9.69
C GLU A 59 -16.37 4.98 -8.61
N SER A 60 -17.28 5.94 -8.44
CA SER A 60 -18.33 5.87 -7.43
C SER A 60 -19.58 6.61 -7.92
N ASN A 61 -20.75 5.97 -7.82
CA ASN A 61 -22.05 6.56 -8.19
C ASN A 61 -22.10 7.15 -9.62
N GLY A 62 -21.37 6.50 -10.57
CA GLY A 62 -21.30 6.97 -11.96
C GLY A 62 -20.33 8.14 -12.19
N GLU A 63 -19.67 8.61 -11.18
CA GLU A 63 -18.63 9.63 -11.26
C GLU A 63 -17.22 9.00 -11.17
N VAL A 64 -16.26 9.64 -11.83
CA VAL A 64 -14.85 9.25 -11.82
C VAL A 64 -14.02 10.38 -11.22
N TYR A 65 -13.32 10.06 -10.14
CA TYR A 65 -12.35 10.95 -9.51
C TYR A 65 -10.93 10.45 -9.76
N LEU A 66 -10.09 11.31 -10.32
CA LEU A 66 -8.69 11.01 -10.61
C LEU A 66 -7.76 11.83 -9.74
N LYS A 67 -6.87 11.17 -8.99
CA LYS A 67 -5.86 11.82 -8.17
C LYS A 67 -4.45 11.43 -8.59
N ASP A 68 -3.68 12.42 -9.02
CA ASP A 68 -2.24 12.29 -9.26
C ASP A 68 -1.46 12.78 -8.03
N PHE A 69 -0.55 11.94 -7.54
CA PHE A 69 0.41 12.29 -6.48
C PHE A 69 1.77 12.62 -7.09
N LYS A 70 1.82 13.74 -7.81
CA LYS A 70 3.02 14.25 -8.50
C LYS A 70 3.72 15.34 -7.68
N GLY A 71 4.93 15.73 -8.07
CA GLY A 71 5.68 16.86 -7.52
C GLY A 71 6.94 16.45 -6.79
N LYS A 72 7.46 17.37 -5.95
CA LYS A 72 8.74 17.18 -5.24
C LYS A 72 8.73 16.06 -4.20
N ASN A 73 7.55 15.59 -3.77
CA ASN A 73 7.42 14.56 -2.74
C ASN A 73 6.27 13.57 -3.09
N PRO A 74 6.44 12.74 -4.12
CA PRO A 74 5.43 11.77 -4.55
C PRO A 74 5.19 10.73 -3.46
N LEU A 75 4.04 10.07 -3.47
CA LEU A 75 3.74 9.00 -2.51
C LEU A 75 4.55 7.74 -2.76
N ASN A 76 4.88 7.45 -4.02
CA ASN A 76 5.52 6.18 -4.41
C ASN A 76 4.75 4.98 -3.86
N ILE A 77 3.49 4.85 -4.31
CA ILE A 77 2.60 3.79 -3.84
C ILE A 77 3.08 2.48 -4.42
N TRP A 78 3.33 1.51 -3.56
CA TRP A 78 3.79 0.17 -3.95
C TRP A 78 2.72 -0.91 -3.74
N LYS A 79 1.68 -0.62 -2.93
CA LYS A 79 0.57 -1.53 -2.62
C LYS A 79 -0.63 -0.73 -2.10
N PHE A 80 -1.84 -1.26 -2.21
CA PHE A 80 -2.96 -0.80 -1.40
C PHE A 80 -3.81 -1.97 -0.88
N GLU A 81 -4.43 -1.75 0.27
CA GLU A 81 -5.39 -2.64 0.90
C GLU A 81 -6.67 -1.88 1.21
N ALA A 82 -7.76 -2.61 1.38
CA ALA A 82 -9.04 -2.07 1.82
C ALA A 82 -9.53 -2.88 3.01
N GLY A 83 -10.09 -2.22 4.02
CA GLY A 83 -10.61 -2.86 5.22
C GLY A 83 -11.21 -1.86 6.19
N ASP A 84 -12.05 -2.34 7.08
CA ASP A 84 -12.77 -1.54 8.08
C ASP A 84 -11.95 -1.41 9.36
N VAL A 85 -11.12 -0.36 9.46
CA VAL A 85 -10.24 -0.16 10.61
C VAL A 85 -10.94 0.50 11.82
N GLU A 86 -12.20 0.97 11.66
CA GLU A 86 -12.98 1.61 12.73
C GLU A 86 -14.13 0.74 13.24
N GLY A 87 -14.51 -0.31 12.50
CA GLY A 87 -15.63 -1.20 12.85
C GLY A 87 -17.00 -0.57 12.57
N ASP A 88 -17.05 0.40 11.66
CA ASP A 88 -18.28 1.08 11.28
C ASP A 88 -18.91 0.53 10.01
N LYS A 89 -18.36 -0.54 9.43
CA LYS A 89 -18.72 -1.24 8.19
C LYS A 89 -18.42 -0.45 6.92
N GLU A 90 -17.73 0.67 7.03
CA GLU A 90 -17.11 1.37 5.91
C GLU A 90 -15.63 0.96 5.83
N GLU A 91 -15.13 0.77 4.63
CA GLU A 91 -13.74 0.34 4.45
C GLU A 91 -12.84 1.56 4.18
N GLU A 92 -11.72 1.62 4.86
CA GLU A 92 -10.63 2.53 4.56
C GLU A 92 -9.74 1.98 3.47
N LEU A 93 -9.13 2.93 2.75
CA LEU A 93 -8.04 2.63 1.82
C LEU A 93 -6.70 2.79 2.54
N ALA A 94 -5.96 1.71 2.73
CA ALA A 94 -4.60 1.72 3.25
C ALA A 94 -3.60 1.73 2.10
N LEU A 95 -2.83 2.81 1.95
CA LEU A 95 -1.79 2.95 0.93
C LEU A 95 -0.42 2.62 1.53
N GLY A 96 0.25 1.62 0.96
CA GLY A 96 1.67 1.37 1.17
C GLY A 96 2.49 2.37 0.35
N VAL A 97 3.19 3.29 1.01
CA VAL A 97 3.97 4.34 0.37
C VAL A 97 5.45 4.23 0.69
N TYR A 98 6.33 4.64 -0.24
CA TYR A 98 7.78 4.70 -0.01
C TYR A 98 8.25 6.14 -0.07
N LYS A 99 8.41 6.77 1.08
CA LYS A 99 8.76 8.19 1.19
C LYS A 99 9.33 8.57 2.55
N LYS A 100 9.87 9.80 2.63
CA LYS A 100 10.16 10.49 3.89
C LYS A 100 8.88 11.01 4.54
N SER A 101 8.87 11.15 5.86
CA SER A 101 7.82 11.87 6.61
C SER A 101 8.42 13.05 7.38
N PRO A 102 7.62 14.03 7.82
CA PRO A 102 8.12 15.17 8.58
C PRO A 102 8.90 14.77 9.84
N HIS A 103 8.44 13.74 10.54
CA HIS A 103 9.05 13.26 11.79
C HIS A 103 10.05 12.12 11.60
N HIS A 104 10.28 11.67 10.37
CA HIS A 104 11.25 10.62 10.04
C HIS A 104 11.80 10.83 8.64
N GLN A 105 12.90 11.58 8.52
CA GLN A 105 13.49 12.05 7.28
C GLN A 105 14.29 10.96 6.52
N VAL A 106 13.91 9.68 6.70
CA VAL A 106 14.48 8.54 5.99
C VAL A 106 13.44 8.02 4.99
N MET A 107 13.91 7.64 3.79
CA MET A 107 13.08 6.92 2.82
C MET A 107 12.74 5.55 3.40
N ALA A 108 11.46 5.30 3.62
CA ALA A 108 10.97 4.05 4.20
C ALA A 108 9.57 3.71 3.69
N LYS A 109 9.22 2.44 3.75
CA LYS A 109 7.85 1.97 3.56
C LYS A 109 7.00 2.44 4.75
N ARG A 110 5.78 2.91 4.45
CA ARG A 110 4.81 3.44 5.43
C ARG A 110 3.42 3.06 5.02
N VAL A 111 2.51 3.00 5.97
CA VAL A 111 1.07 2.86 5.72
C VAL A 111 0.37 4.19 5.96
N PHE A 112 -0.47 4.60 5.00
CA PHE A 112 -1.31 5.80 5.09
C PHE A 112 -2.77 5.39 4.89
N LEU A 113 -3.63 5.76 5.83
CA LEU A 113 -5.06 5.49 5.78
C LEU A 113 -5.81 6.67 5.17
N TYR A 114 -6.80 6.35 4.34
CA TYR A 114 -7.68 7.32 3.70
C TYR A 114 -9.12 6.82 3.74
N ASN A 115 -10.05 7.74 3.94
CA ASN A 115 -11.46 7.50 3.68
C ASN A 115 -11.79 7.86 2.23
N ILE A 116 -12.82 7.24 1.69
CA ILE A 116 -13.45 7.67 0.45
C ILE A 116 -14.77 8.36 0.80
N VAL A 117 -14.81 9.68 0.64
CA VAL A 117 -15.97 10.51 0.94
C VAL A 117 -16.42 11.20 -0.34
N ASP A 118 -17.67 11.01 -0.74
CA ASP A 118 -18.24 11.55 -1.99
C ASP A 118 -17.33 11.22 -3.20
N GLY A 119 -16.91 9.96 -3.30
CA GLY A 119 -16.02 9.47 -4.35
C GLY A 119 -14.60 10.06 -4.33
N LYS A 120 -14.20 10.80 -3.29
CA LYS A 120 -12.89 11.46 -3.20
C LYS A 120 -12.07 10.96 -2.04
N LEU A 121 -10.75 10.90 -2.26
CA LEU A 121 -9.78 10.51 -1.25
C LEU A 121 -9.62 11.60 -0.18
N LYS A 122 -9.91 11.27 1.06
CA LYS A 122 -9.69 12.11 2.24
C LYS A 122 -8.66 11.47 3.16
N PRO A 123 -7.54 12.16 3.47
CA PRO A 123 -6.56 11.62 4.42
C PRO A 123 -7.20 11.39 5.79
N LYS A 124 -6.98 10.20 6.35
CA LYS A 124 -7.39 9.82 7.72
C LYS A 124 -6.18 9.82 8.64
N PHE A 125 -5.17 9.01 8.32
CA PHE A 125 -3.96 8.88 9.12
C PHE A 125 -2.72 8.64 8.24
N ARG A 126 -1.58 9.17 8.67
CA ARG A 126 -0.30 9.02 7.96
C ARG A 126 0.79 8.62 8.94
N ALA A 127 1.01 7.32 9.07
CA ALA A 127 2.06 6.79 9.94
C ALA A 127 3.44 7.33 9.54
N SER A 128 4.17 7.91 10.49
CA SER A 128 5.55 8.28 10.28
C SER A 128 6.48 7.07 10.26
N ARG A 129 6.18 6.08 11.11
CA ARG A 129 6.80 4.75 11.18
C ARG A 129 5.92 3.84 12.01
N LEU A 130 6.08 2.54 11.86
CA LEU A 130 5.65 1.52 12.82
C LEU A 130 6.76 1.28 13.85
N ALA A 131 6.60 0.30 14.73
CA ALA A 131 7.59 0.01 15.78
C ALA A 131 8.96 -0.37 15.18
N LEU A 132 8.97 -1.16 14.11
CA LEU A 132 10.15 -1.51 13.34
C LEU A 132 9.96 -1.12 11.86
N PRO A 133 11.03 -1.14 11.03
CA PRO A 133 10.91 -0.96 9.59
C PRO A 133 9.96 -1.98 8.96
N MET A 134 8.92 -1.50 8.29
CA MET A 134 7.92 -2.32 7.63
C MET A 134 8.43 -2.84 6.28
N ASP A 135 8.22 -4.12 6.00
CA ASP A 135 8.47 -4.71 4.69
C ASP A 135 7.19 -4.91 3.88
N ASP A 136 6.12 -5.41 4.50
CA ASP A 136 4.81 -5.61 3.88
C ASP A 136 3.69 -5.41 4.91
N PHE A 137 2.42 -5.30 4.47
CA PHE A 137 1.26 -5.23 5.35
C PHE A 137 -0.01 -5.70 4.64
N ILE A 138 -1.01 -6.07 5.43
CA ILE A 138 -2.41 -6.27 5.02
C ILE A 138 -3.33 -5.57 6.02
N LEU A 139 -4.60 -5.38 5.65
CA LEU A 139 -5.69 -5.13 6.60
C LEU A 139 -6.39 -6.46 6.88
N TYR A 140 -6.51 -6.83 8.13
CA TYR A 140 -7.05 -8.12 8.54
C TYR A 140 -7.54 -8.09 9.99
N ASP A 141 -8.79 -8.50 10.21
CA ASP A 141 -9.39 -8.67 11.55
C ASP A 141 -8.78 -9.91 12.23
N ILE A 142 -7.64 -9.71 12.90
CA ILE A 142 -6.85 -10.80 13.49
C ILE A 142 -7.43 -11.29 14.81
N ASP A 143 -8.08 -10.41 15.60
CA ASP A 143 -8.64 -10.72 16.92
C ASP A 143 -10.15 -11.01 16.90
N LYS A 144 -10.79 -10.85 15.72
CA LYS A 144 -12.19 -11.12 15.46
C LYS A 144 -13.15 -10.18 16.21
N ASP A 145 -12.72 -8.93 16.43
CA ASP A 145 -13.54 -7.88 17.05
C ASP A 145 -14.42 -7.12 16.03
N GLY A 146 -14.27 -7.40 14.75
CA GLY A 146 -15.01 -6.79 13.64
C GLY A 146 -14.34 -5.56 13.05
N ARG A 147 -13.08 -5.27 13.42
CA ARG A 147 -12.22 -4.23 12.86
C ARG A 147 -10.97 -4.85 12.26
N ASP A 148 -10.51 -4.25 11.18
CA ASP A 148 -9.27 -4.71 10.55
C ASP A 148 -8.05 -4.01 11.16
N GLU A 149 -7.09 -4.77 11.67
CA GLU A 149 -5.78 -4.27 12.05
C GLU A 149 -4.88 -4.06 10.85
N VAL A 150 -3.96 -3.12 10.97
CA VAL A 150 -2.78 -3.09 10.10
C VAL A 150 -1.83 -4.20 10.55
N VAL A 151 -1.92 -5.36 9.91
CA VAL A 151 -1.01 -6.47 10.17
C VAL A 151 0.20 -6.32 9.26
N SER A 152 1.39 -6.16 9.85
CA SER A 152 2.63 -5.85 9.13
C SER A 152 3.67 -6.96 9.27
N ILE A 153 4.51 -7.11 8.25
CA ILE A 153 5.79 -7.79 8.33
C ILE A 153 6.85 -6.73 8.57
N GLU A 154 7.54 -6.81 9.69
CA GLU A 154 8.57 -5.87 10.11
C GLU A 154 9.94 -6.57 10.15
N ILE A 155 11.03 -5.77 10.03
CA ILE A 155 12.38 -6.30 10.01
C ILE A 155 13.28 -5.57 11.01
N LYS A 156 14.08 -6.36 11.75
CA LYS A 156 15.16 -5.87 12.60
C LYS A 156 16.32 -6.86 12.53
N ASP A 157 17.51 -6.36 12.21
CA ASP A 157 18.76 -7.16 12.21
C ASP A 157 18.64 -8.50 11.45
N ASN A 158 18.05 -8.46 10.24
CA ASN A 158 17.74 -9.62 9.39
C ASN A 158 16.76 -10.64 9.99
N THR A 159 16.08 -10.29 11.05
CA THR A 159 15.00 -11.06 11.66
C THR A 159 13.67 -10.42 11.36
N TYR A 160 12.64 -11.21 11.13
CA TYR A 160 11.32 -10.73 10.78
C TYR A 160 10.34 -10.93 11.93
N PHE A 161 9.36 -10.05 12.00
CA PHE A 161 8.29 -10.08 12.98
C PHE A 161 6.97 -9.83 12.25
N ILE A 162 5.91 -10.45 12.70
CA ILE A 162 4.54 -10.10 12.31
C ILE A 162 3.99 -9.28 13.48
N ALA A 163 3.48 -8.09 13.18
CA ALA A 163 2.93 -7.21 14.19
C ALA A 163 1.56 -6.70 13.74
N ALA A 164 0.60 -6.61 14.65
CA ALA A 164 -0.72 -6.08 14.40
C ALA A 164 -0.95 -4.78 15.17
N TYR A 165 -1.54 -3.82 14.49
CA TYR A 165 -1.79 -2.46 15.00
C TYR A 165 -3.25 -2.11 14.81
N HIS A 166 -3.96 -1.80 15.87
CA HIS A 166 -5.28 -1.18 15.77
C HIS A 166 -5.17 0.33 15.55
N TYR A 167 -6.14 0.87 14.82
CA TYR A 167 -6.30 2.30 14.63
C TYR A 167 -7.31 2.85 15.65
N LYS A 168 -6.88 3.82 16.45
CA LYS A 168 -7.75 4.52 17.40
C LYS A 168 -7.22 5.92 17.67
N ASP A 169 -8.10 6.90 17.77
CA ASP A 169 -7.79 8.27 18.19
C ASP A 169 -6.58 8.89 17.45
N PHE A 170 -6.53 8.70 16.12
CA PHE A 170 -5.42 9.14 15.24
C PHE A 170 -4.07 8.49 15.53
N HIS A 171 -4.06 7.28 16.10
CA HIS A 171 -2.86 6.48 16.36
C HIS A 171 -2.99 5.08 15.80
N LEU A 172 -1.83 4.48 15.49
CA LEU A 172 -1.67 3.04 15.32
C LEU A 172 -0.94 2.51 16.55
N THR A 173 -1.64 1.74 17.37
CA THR A 173 -1.08 1.11 18.58
C THR A 173 -0.82 -0.35 18.27
N ARG A 174 0.40 -0.83 18.56
CA ARG A 174 0.73 -2.24 18.39
C ARG A 174 0.20 -3.04 19.58
N ASP A 175 -0.71 -3.95 19.31
CA ASP A 175 -1.30 -4.82 20.33
C ASP A 175 -0.64 -6.19 20.36
N TYR A 176 -0.27 -6.70 19.18
CA TYR A 176 0.20 -8.06 19.03
C TYR A 176 1.50 -8.10 18.24
N VAL A 177 2.39 -9.05 18.58
CA VAL A 177 3.62 -9.31 17.84
C VAL A 177 3.98 -10.79 17.91
N SER A 178 4.53 -11.35 16.84
CA SER A 178 5.00 -12.72 16.80
C SER A 178 6.37 -12.88 17.46
N GLU A 179 6.73 -14.11 17.82
CA GLU A 179 8.12 -14.50 18.01
C GLU A 179 8.95 -14.19 16.73
N PRO A 180 10.27 -14.03 16.90
CA PRO A 180 11.16 -13.74 15.78
C PRO A 180 11.19 -14.87 14.74
N LEU A 181 11.11 -14.48 13.45
CA LEU A 181 11.16 -15.37 12.31
C LEU A 181 12.49 -15.19 11.58
N GLU A 182 13.26 -16.29 11.42
CA GLU A 182 14.58 -16.25 10.77
C GLU A 182 14.53 -16.01 9.26
N LYS A 183 13.43 -16.43 8.60
CA LYS A 183 13.22 -16.24 7.17
C LYS A 183 12.09 -15.26 6.94
N LYS A 184 12.15 -14.53 5.84
CA LYS A 184 11.11 -13.60 5.42
C LYS A 184 9.79 -14.34 5.17
N PRO A 185 8.72 -14.05 5.92
CA PRO A 185 7.38 -14.51 5.60
C PRO A 185 6.78 -13.67 4.48
N LYS A 186 5.63 -14.12 3.94
CA LYS A 186 4.83 -13.38 2.95
C LYS A 186 3.37 -13.51 3.30
N PHE A 187 2.59 -12.47 3.02
CA PHE A 187 1.14 -12.59 3.03
C PHE A 187 0.67 -13.31 1.76
N SER A 188 -0.35 -14.14 1.90
CA SER A 188 -1.14 -14.67 0.79
C SER A 188 -2.37 -13.80 0.54
N ASP A 189 -3.03 -13.98 -0.59
CA ASP A 189 -4.21 -13.19 -0.97
C ASP A 189 -5.43 -13.45 -0.05
N ASP A 190 -5.46 -14.56 0.66
CA ASP A 190 -6.51 -14.94 1.63
C ASP A 190 -6.17 -14.53 3.09
N GLY A 191 -5.18 -13.68 3.30
CA GLY A 191 -4.81 -13.16 4.62
C GLY A 191 -3.97 -14.09 5.49
N LYS A 192 -3.52 -15.24 4.95
CA LYS A 192 -2.61 -16.15 5.67
C LYS A 192 -1.16 -15.71 5.55
N ILE A 193 -0.30 -16.34 6.35
CA ILE A 193 1.15 -16.20 6.26
C ILE A 193 1.76 -17.43 5.59
N ILE A 194 2.58 -17.20 4.58
CA ILE A 194 3.44 -18.21 3.99
C ILE A 194 4.83 -18.08 4.63
N TYR A 195 5.24 -19.09 5.37
CA TYR A 195 6.55 -19.15 6.03
C TYR A 195 7.22 -20.50 5.79
N LYS A 196 8.44 -20.49 5.27
CA LYS A 196 9.18 -21.71 4.87
C LYS A 196 8.36 -22.60 3.91
N ASP A 197 7.65 -21.94 2.96
CA ASP A 197 6.79 -22.58 1.94
C ASP A 197 5.55 -23.31 2.50
N ILE A 198 5.20 -23.07 3.76
CA ILE A 198 3.99 -23.58 4.42
C ILE A 198 3.06 -22.39 4.69
N SER A 199 1.78 -22.60 4.44
CA SER A 199 0.71 -21.61 4.74
C SER A 199 0.19 -21.80 6.16
N PHE A 200 0.09 -20.71 6.91
CA PHE A 200 -0.39 -20.67 8.30
C PHE A 200 -1.49 -19.63 8.46
N ASP A 201 -2.47 -19.95 9.27
CA ASP A 201 -3.42 -18.96 9.79
C ASP A 201 -2.73 -18.13 10.89
N LEU A 202 -3.04 -16.82 10.92
CA LEU A 202 -2.65 -15.95 12.02
C LEU A 202 -3.66 -16.12 13.16
N LYS A 203 -3.17 -16.36 14.37
CA LYS A 203 -4.00 -16.44 15.58
C LYS A 203 -3.34 -15.67 16.73
N ILE A 204 -4.17 -15.20 17.62
CA ILE A 204 -3.73 -14.50 18.84
C ILE A 204 -3.71 -15.49 20.01
N ASN A 205 -2.67 -15.40 20.83
CA ASN A 205 -2.51 -16.08 22.10
C ASN A 205 -1.94 -15.07 23.13
N GLY A 206 -2.83 -14.46 23.93
CA GLY A 206 -2.46 -13.32 24.76
C GLY A 206 -2.06 -12.11 23.90
N GLU A 207 -0.86 -11.59 24.08
CA GLU A 207 -0.28 -10.48 23.29
C GLU A 207 0.58 -10.99 22.10
N GLU A 208 0.60 -12.28 21.84
CA GLU A 208 1.44 -12.91 20.84
C GLU A 208 0.65 -13.35 19.60
N ILE A 209 1.22 -13.12 18.42
CA ILE A 209 0.74 -13.70 17.15
C ILE A 209 1.42 -15.05 16.94
N ILE A 210 0.63 -16.11 16.82
CA ILE A 210 1.11 -17.47 16.53
C ILE A 210 0.69 -17.92 15.14
N LEU A 211 1.54 -18.72 14.50
CA LEU A 211 1.29 -19.36 13.21
C LEU A 211 0.70 -20.76 13.45
N LYS A 212 -0.48 -21.05 12.90
CA LYS A 212 -1.17 -22.35 13.01
C LYS A 212 -1.61 -22.90 11.67
#